data_b387dbfee6fc52a6a33890226c1bc0f0
#
_entry.id   b387dbfee6fc52a6a33890226c1bc0f0
#
_cell.length_a   1.000
_cell.length_b   1.000
_cell.length_c   1.000
_cell.angle_alpha   90.00
_cell.angle_beta   90.00
_cell.angle_gamma   90.00
#
_symmetry.space_group_name_H-M   'P 1'
#
loop_
_entity.id
_entity.type
_entity.pdbx_description
1 polymer ?
#
loop_
_entity_poly.entity_id
_entity_poly.type
_entity_poly.pdbx_seq_one_letter_code
_entity_poly.pdbx_strand_id
1 'polypeptide(L)'
;MTEPIDPAAVAELIDRARIDELHSRYLFALDWLDAGVIASLFTEDGVLDWAGGVIEGRDSIHAAVIGMQVHFGKFEKADAPLRPSRLRHFVTNKVMQIEGDTARTLAFWFELDNDNRHRWPYVGAYGHYEDELVRTGSGWLFKRRTIFNEMMDERKGPAANPAW
;
A
#
# COMPACT_ATOMS: atom_id res chain seq x y z
N MET A 1 -4.50 10.73 41.58
CA MET A 1 -5.40 9.65 41.15
C MET A 1 -5.33 9.61 39.63
N THR A 2 -4.87 8.53 39.05
CA THR A 2 -4.86 8.36 37.58
C THR A 2 -6.30 8.08 37.14
N GLU A 3 -6.78 8.82 36.15
CA GLU A 3 -8.09 8.50 35.54
C GLU A 3 -8.09 7.06 35.00
N PRO A 4 -9.19 6.34 35.12
CA PRO A 4 -9.29 5.00 34.54
C PRO A 4 -9.14 5.10 33.01
N ILE A 5 -8.33 4.18 32.44
CA ILE A 5 -8.12 4.10 31.00
C ILE A 5 -9.45 3.63 30.35
N ASP A 6 -9.93 4.38 29.38
CA ASP A 6 -11.11 4.01 28.62
C ASP A 6 -10.81 2.78 27.72
N PRO A 7 -11.50 1.63 27.93
CA PRO A 7 -11.30 0.44 27.11
C PRO A 7 -11.57 0.67 25.61
N ALA A 8 -12.49 1.57 25.26
CA ALA A 8 -12.81 1.88 23.86
C ALA A 8 -11.64 2.60 23.19
N ALA A 9 -11.02 3.56 23.89
CA ALA A 9 -9.82 4.25 23.39
C ALA A 9 -8.64 3.28 23.22
N VAL A 10 -8.47 2.30 24.12
CA VAL A 10 -7.44 1.26 23.98
C VAL A 10 -7.72 0.39 22.75
N ALA A 11 -8.96 -0.03 22.54
CA ALA A 11 -9.33 -0.83 21.40
C ALA A 11 -9.05 -0.09 20.07
N GLU A 12 -9.39 1.20 20.00
CA GLU A 12 -9.09 2.03 18.83
C GLU A 12 -7.57 2.16 18.58
N LEU A 13 -6.77 2.35 19.61
CA LEU A 13 -5.30 2.41 19.48
C LEU A 13 -4.73 1.09 18.93
N ILE A 14 -5.27 -0.05 19.37
CA ILE A 14 -4.87 -1.36 18.86
C ILE A 14 -5.24 -1.49 17.37
N ASP A 15 -6.41 -1.03 16.97
CA ASP A 15 -6.82 -1.06 15.58
C ASP A 15 -5.96 -0.16 14.69
N ARG A 16 -5.65 1.05 15.17
CA ARG A 16 -4.72 1.94 14.48
C ARG A 16 -3.35 1.28 14.26
N ALA A 17 -2.80 0.63 15.30
CA ALA A 17 -1.54 -0.11 15.18
C ALA A 17 -1.63 -1.27 14.18
N ARG A 18 -2.72 -2.02 14.16
CA ARG A 18 -2.96 -3.12 13.20
C ARG A 18 -3.10 -2.62 11.76
N ILE A 19 -3.76 -1.49 11.56
CA ILE A 19 -3.87 -0.84 10.24
C ILE A 19 -2.51 -0.33 9.79
N ASP A 20 -1.69 0.24 10.67
CA ASP A 20 -0.31 0.64 10.36
C ASP A 20 0.56 -0.57 9.96
N GLU A 21 0.42 -1.68 10.67
CA GLU A 21 1.09 -2.94 10.32
C GLU A 21 0.63 -3.46 8.94
N LEU A 22 -0.67 -3.39 8.62
CA LEU A 22 -1.21 -3.78 7.31
C LEU A 22 -0.56 -2.98 6.18
N HIS A 23 -0.44 -1.65 6.32
CA HIS A 23 0.25 -0.79 5.34
C HIS A 23 1.72 -1.17 5.20
N SER A 24 2.40 -1.40 6.31
CA SER A 24 3.82 -1.78 6.31
C SER A 24 4.03 -3.11 5.60
N ARG A 25 3.22 -4.11 5.91
CA ARG A 25 3.26 -5.42 5.23
C ARG A 25 3.00 -5.31 3.74
N TYR A 26 2.05 -4.45 3.33
CA TYR A 26 1.79 -4.20 1.91
C TYR A 26 3.03 -3.66 1.20
N LEU A 27 3.71 -2.65 1.77
CA LEU A 27 4.89 -2.06 1.14
C LEU A 27 6.06 -3.04 1.07
N PHE A 28 6.32 -3.79 2.14
CA PHE A 28 7.33 -4.85 2.09
C PHE A 28 7.01 -5.91 1.03
N ALA A 29 5.77 -6.35 0.95
CA ALA A 29 5.36 -7.33 -0.05
C ALA A 29 5.45 -6.76 -1.48
N LEU A 30 5.09 -5.49 -1.67
CA LEU A 30 5.20 -4.79 -2.94
C LEU A 30 6.66 -4.70 -3.41
N ASP A 31 7.56 -4.25 -2.54
CA ASP A 31 8.98 -4.08 -2.84
C ASP A 31 9.70 -5.40 -3.18
N TRP A 32 9.17 -6.52 -2.74
CA TRP A 32 9.67 -7.86 -3.06
C TRP A 32 8.80 -8.59 -4.08
N LEU A 33 7.72 -7.93 -4.56
CA LEU A 33 6.73 -8.52 -5.47
C LEU A 33 6.20 -9.87 -4.94
N ASP A 34 5.97 -9.96 -3.63
CA ASP A 34 5.40 -11.16 -3.00
C ASP A 34 3.89 -11.22 -3.29
N ALA A 35 3.54 -11.87 -4.40
CA ALA A 35 2.16 -11.94 -4.87
C ALA A 35 1.23 -12.60 -3.85
N GLY A 36 1.70 -13.62 -3.14
CA GLY A 36 0.91 -14.31 -2.13
C GLY A 36 0.59 -13.41 -0.95
N VAL A 37 1.59 -12.71 -0.43
CA VAL A 37 1.39 -11.77 0.68
C VAL A 37 0.52 -10.60 0.23
N ILE A 38 0.83 -9.91 -0.89
CA ILE A 38 0.00 -8.79 -1.38
C ILE A 38 -1.47 -9.20 -1.47
N ALA A 39 -1.76 -10.29 -2.16
CA ALA A 39 -3.14 -10.75 -2.35
C ALA A 39 -3.83 -11.04 -1.00
N SER A 40 -3.12 -11.65 -0.04
CA SER A 40 -3.67 -11.98 1.27
C SER A 40 -4.07 -10.76 2.12
N LEU A 41 -3.57 -9.57 1.80
CA LEU A 41 -3.91 -8.32 2.51
C LEU A 41 -5.22 -7.69 2.01
N PHE A 42 -5.81 -8.23 0.95
CA PHE A 42 -7.11 -7.79 0.43
C PHE A 42 -8.21 -8.78 0.80
N THR A 43 -9.46 -8.28 0.84
CA THR A 43 -10.63 -9.15 0.90
C THR A 43 -10.74 -10.00 -0.36
N GLU A 44 -11.58 -11.05 -0.36
CA GLU A 44 -11.76 -11.91 -1.54
C GLU A 44 -12.22 -11.11 -2.77
N ASP A 45 -13.08 -10.13 -2.56
CA ASP A 45 -13.61 -9.17 -3.54
C ASP A 45 -12.88 -7.81 -3.50
N GLY A 46 -11.67 -7.77 -2.95
CA GLY A 46 -10.87 -6.56 -2.78
C GLY A 46 -10.49 -5.92 -4.12
N VAL A 47 -10.32 -4.61 -4.11
CA VAL A 47 -10.02 -3.81 -5.32
C VAL A 47 -8.68 -3.11 -5.15
N LEU A 48 -7.82 -3.27 -6.15
CA LEU A 48 -6.60 -2.50 -6.32
C LEU A 48 -6.74 -1.60 -7.56
N ASP A 49 -6.78 -0.30 -7.33
CA ASP A 49 -6.90 0.72 -8.37
C ASP A 49 -5.58 1.50 -8.47
N TRP A 50 -4.84 1.29 -9.53
CA TRP A 50 -3.48 1.81 -9.70
C TRP A 50 -3.19 2.23 -11.15
N ALA A 51 -1.96 2.64 -11.45
CA ALA A 51 -1.53 3.08 -12.79
C ALA A 51 -1.79 2.05 -13.90
N GLY A 52 -1.79 0.76 -13.57
CA GLY A 52 -2.12 -0.32 -14.52
C GLY A 52 -3.61 -0.55 -14.74
N GLY A 53 -4.48 0.19 -14.06
CA GLY A 53 -5.94 0.05 -14.13
C GLY A 53 -6.55 -0.48 -12.82
N VAL A 54 -7.83 -0.80 -12.88
CA VAL A 54 -8.59 -1.37 -11.77
C VAL A 54 -8.52 -2.89 -11.84
N ILE A 55 -8.15 -3.50 -10.73
CA ILE A 55 -8.07 -4.96 -10.58
C ILE A 55 -9.03 -5.36 -9.47
N GLU A 56 -9.95 -6.26 -9.76
CA GLU A 56 -10.96 -6.72 -8.82
C GLU A 56 -10.75 -8.20 -8.46
N GLY A 57 -10.82 -8.48 -7.18
CA GLY A 57 -10.68 -9.80 -6.59
C GLY A 57 -9.22 -10.18 -6.27
N ARG A 58 -9.08 -10.87 -5.14
CA ARG A 58 -7.79 -11.33 -4.60
C ARG A 58 -6.96 -12.13 -5.60
N ASP A 59 -7.59 -13.05 -6.33
CA ASP A 59 -6.90 -13.89 -7.31
C ASP A 59 -6.39 -13.08 -8.50
N SER A 60 -7.16 -12.08 -8.94
CA SER A 60 -6.75 -11.15 -10.00
C SER A 60 -5.58 -10.27 -9.53
N ILE A 61 -5.60 -9.79 -8.28
CA ILE A 61 -4.49 -9.04 -7.69
C ILE A 61 -3.23 -9.91 -7.64
N HIS A 62 -3.35 -11.17 -7.20
CA HIS A 62 -2.25 -12.11 -7.21
C HIS A 62 -1.65 -12.28 -8.62
N ALA A 63 -2.50 -12.54 -9.61
CA ALA A 63 -2.07 -12.72 -11.01
C ALA A 63 -1.38 -11.47 -11.57
N ALA A 64 -1.86 -10.27 -11.22
CA ALA A 64 -1.24 -9.01 -11.64
C ALA A 64 0.17 -8.84 -11.08
N VAL A 65 0.40 -9.18 -9.80
CA VAL A 65 1.74 -9.12 -9.19
C VAL A 65 2.68 -10.16 -9.82
N ILE A 66 2.20 -11.35 -10.15
CA ILE A 66 3.00 -12.33 -10.93
C ILE A 66 3.38 -11.73 -12.30
N GLY A 67 2.45 -11.02 -12.96
CA GLY A 67 2.75 -10.30 -14.20
C GLY A 67 3.85 -9.24 -14.02
N MET A 68 3.84 -8.51 -12.91
CA MET A 68 4.91 -7.56 -12.56
C MET A 68 6.26 -8.26 -12.36
N GLN A 69 6.32 -9.39 -11.65
CA GLN A 69 7.54 -10.18 -11.48
C GLN A 69 8.14 -10.54 -12.84
N VAL A 70 7.31 -11.03 -13.77
CA VAL A 70 7.75 -11.39 -15.13
C VAL A 70 8.22 -10.16 -15.90
N HIS A 71 7.52 -9.02 -15.76
CA HIS A 71 7.89 -7.78 -16.44
C HIS A 71 9.25 -7.25 -15.95
N PHE A 72 9.40 -7.07 -14.65
CA PHE A 72 10.62 -6.53 -14.06
C PHE A 72 11.80 -7.49 -14.16
N GLY A 73 11.58 -8.79 -14.07
CA GLY A 73 12.61 -9.81 -14.25
C GLY A 73 13.33 -9.75 -15.60
N LYS A 74 12.68 -9.22 -16.65
CA LYS A 74 13.31 -9.02 -17.97
C LYS A 74 14.40 -7.96 -17.95
N PHE A 75 14.36 -7.03 -17.01
CA PHE A 75 15.33 -5.94 -16.90
C PHE A 75 16.42 -6.22 -15.87
N GLU A 76 16.34 -7.33 -15.16
CA GLU A 76 17.38 -7.70 -14.21
C GLU A 76 18.60 -8.28 -14.89
N LYS A 77 19.75 -7.75 -14.51
CA LYS A 77 21.03 -8.37 -14.84
C LYS A 77 21.42 -9.33 -13.72
N ALA A 78 22.04 -10.45 -14.11
CA ALA A 78 22.46 -11.49 -13.16
C ALA A 78 23.40 -10.98 -12.05
N ASP A 79 24.11 -9.88 -12.30
CA ASP A 79 25.04 -9.22 -11.37
C ASP A 79 24.43 -8.01 -10.63
N ALA A 80 23.14 -7.76 -10.82
CA ALA A 80 22.48 -6.66 -10.13
C ALA A 80 22.44 -6.92 -8.62
N PRO A 81 22.98 -6.01 -7.78
CA PRO A 81 23.07 -6.24 -6.33
C PRO A 81 21.73 -6.12 -5.63
N LEU A 82 20.70 -5.67 -6.34
CA LEU A 82 19.38 -5.43 -5.81
C LEU A 82 18.38 -6.43 -6.36
N ARG A 83 17.32 -6.62 -5.59
CA ARG A 83 16.18 -7.45 -5.93
C ARG A 83 15.36 -6.85 -7.08
N PRO A 84 14.43 -7.63 -7.68
CA PRO A 84 13.73 -7.28 -8.92
C PRO A 84 13.21 -5.85 -8.97
N SER A 85 12.60 -5.32 -7.94
CA SER A 85 12.01 -4.01 -8.04
C SER A 85 12.99 -2.84 -7.94
N ARG A 86 14.17 -3.02 -7.41
CA ARG A 86 15.20 -1.97 -7.22
C ARG A 86 14.70 -0.68 -6.56
N LEU A 87 13.52 -0.67 -6.07
CA LEU A 87 12.86 0.47 -5.44
C LEU A 87 12.43 0.13 -4.03
N ARG A 88 12.16 1.15 -3.24
CA ARG A 88 11.62 1.04 -1.90
C ARG A 88 10.54 2.08 -1.71
N HIS A 89 9.34 1.61 -1.37
CA HIS A 89 8.24 2.47 -1.06
C HIS A 89 8.25 2.85 0.42
N PHE A 90 7.82 4.07 0.67
CA PHE A 90 7.62 4.62 2.00
C PHE A 90 6.22 5.20 2.11
N VAL A 91 5.62 5.10 3.28
CA VAL A 91 4.33 5.71 3.60
C VAL A 91 4.49 6.63 4.81
N THR A 92 3.85 7.79 4.73
CA THR A 92 3.92 8.81 5.78
C THR A 92 2.64 9.63 5.85
N ASN A 93 2.52 10.51 6.85
CA ASN A 93 1.42 11.46 7.02
C ASN A 93 0.04 10.81 6.92
N LYS A 94 -0.12 9.68 7.61
CA LYS A 94 -1.37 8.92 7.58
C LYS A 94 -2.42 9.56 8.47
N VAL A 95 -3.61 9.73 7.92
CA VAL A 95 -4.84 9.98 8.66
C VAL A 95 -5.77 8.80 8.53
N MET A 96 -6.54 8.49 9.57
CA MET A 96 -7.48 7.37 9.53
C MET A 96 -8.71 7.65 10.38
N GLN A 97 -9.83 7.17 9.90
CA GLN A 97 -11.14 7.20 10.51
C GLN A 97 -11.63 5.77 10.67
N ILE A 98 -11.97 5.36 11.88
CA ILE A 98 -12.41 4.00 12.20
C ILE A 98 -13.85 4.08 12.70
N GLU A 99 -14.73 3.32 12.06
CA GLU A 99 -16.16 3.26 12.39
C GLU A 99 -16.58 1.78 12.49
N GLY A 100 -16.59 1.26 13.73
CA GLY A 100 -16.90 -0.15 13.97
C GLY A 100 -15.91 -1.09 13.25
N ASP A 101 -16.43 -1.87 12.31
CA ASP A 101 -15.64 -2.84 11.54
C ASP A 101 -15.16 -2.31 10.19
N THR A 102 -15.26 -1.01 9.95
CA THR A 102 -14.77 -0.34 8.75
C THR A 102 -13.78 0.76 9.10
N ALA A 103 -12.87 1.04 8.18
CA ALA A 103 -11.97 2.19 8.32
C ALA A 103 -11.67 2.80 6.94
N ARG A 104 -11.35 4.08 6.95
CA ARG A 104 -10.80 4.81 5.80
C ARG A 104 -9.44 5.35 6.18
N THR A 105 -8.48 5.25 5.28
CA THR A 105 -7.15 5.83 5.46
C THR A 105 -6.73 6.64 4.25
N LEU A 106 -5.98 7.70 4.54
CA LEU A 106 -5.25 8.48 3.55
C LEU A 106 -3.80 8.54 4.00
N ALA A 107 -2.88 8.37 3.08
CA ALA A 107 -1.46 8.46 3.41
C ALA A 107 -0.67 8.92 2.20
N PHE A 108 0.34 9.76 2.38
CA PHE A 108 1.32 10.01 1.32
C PHE A 108 2.25 8.82 1.17
N TRP A 109 2.63 8.54 -0.07
CA TRP A 109 3.67 7.59 -0.39
C TRP A 109 4.71 8.22 -1.32
N PHE A 110 5.90 7.70 -1.28
CA PHE A 110 6.95 7.95 -2.26
C PHE A 110 7.82 6.71 -2.39
N GLU A 111 8.54 6.63 -3.48
CA GLU A 111 9.51 5.57 -3.72
C GLU A 111 10.91 6.13 -3.96
N LEU A 112 11.90 5.42 -3.48
CA LEU A 112 13.30 5.64 -3.82
C LEU A 112 13.74 4.57 -4.81
N ASP A 113 14.22 5.03 -5.94
CA ASP A 113 14.85 4.22 -6.99
C ASP A 113 16.36 4.36 -6.98
N ASN A 114 17.03 3.38 -7.58
CA ASN A 114 18.47 3.43 -7.84
C ASN A 114 18.87 2.71 -9.14
N ASP A 115 17.99 2.66 -10.10
CA ASP A 115 18.16 1.97 -11.37
C ASP A 115 19.08 2.70 -12.37
N ASN A 116 19.71 3.80 -11.94
CA ASN A 116 20.67 4.55 -12.72
C ASN A 116 22.08 3.89 -12.71
N ARG A 117 22.95 4.31 -13.65
CA ARG A 117 24.30 3.76 -13.83
C ARG A 117 25.15 3.74 -12.56
N HIS A 118 25.00 4.76 -11.71
CA HIS A 118 25.80 4.93 -10.49
C HIS A 118 25.14 4.33 -9.26
N ARG A 119 23.94 3.76 -9.39
CA ARG A 119 23.16 3.22 -8.27
C ARG A 119 22.85 4.26 -7.17
N TRP A 120 22.82 5.53 -7.54
CA TRP A 120 22.47 6.59 -6.61
C TRP A 120 20.96 6.62 -6.41
N PRO A 121 20.50 6.71 -5.14
CA PRO A 121 19.10 6.80 -4.87
C PRO A 121 18.53 8.15 -5.34
N TYR A 122 17.32 8.10 -5.87
CA TYR A 122 16.53 9.29 -6.22
C TYR A 122 15.04 8.98 -5.96
N VAL A 123 14.23 10.02 -5.84
CA VAL A 123 12.78 9.86 -5.75
C VAL A 123 12.25 9.53 -7.15
N GLY A 124 11.71 8.34 -7.33
CA GLY A 124 11.17 7.87 -8.60
C GLY A 124 9.76 8.36 -8.85
N ALA A 125 8.88 8.19 -7.87
CA ALA A 125 7.51 8.68 -7.92
C ALA A 125 6.98 8.98 -6.50
N TYR A 126 5.87 9.71 -6.44
CA TYR A 126 5.17 10.01 -5.19
C TYR A 126 3.68 10.27 -5.45
N GLY A 127 2.90 10.22 -4.40
CA GLY A 127 1.47 10.48 -4.45
C GLY A 127 0.80 10.16 -3.12
N HIS A 128 -0.44 9.75 -3.17
CA HIS A 128 -1.14 9.32 -1.96
C HIS A 128 -2.00 8.08 -2.20
N TYR A 129 -2.30 7.37 -1.12
CA TYR A 129 -3.25 6.28 -1.07
C TYR A 129 -4.57 6.77 -0.49
N GLU A 130 -5.66 6.30 -1.05
CA GLU A 130 -6.98 6.32 -0.44
C GLU A 130 -7.44 4.87 -0.25
N ASP A 131 -7.65 4.48 0.99
CA ASP A 131 -7.99 3.10 1.32
C ASP A 131 -9.33 2.98 2.04
N GLU A 132 -10.07 1.97 1.68
CA GLU A 132 -11.20 1.43 2.43
C GLU A 132 -10.79 0.08 3.02
N LEU A 133 -10.99 -0.07 4.32
CA LEU A 133 -10.62 -1.27 5.06
C LEU A 133 -11.80 -1.86 5.78
N VAL A 134 -11.75 -3.18 5.97
CA VAL A 134 -12.74 -3.90 6.77
C VAL A 134 -12.05 -4.81 7.77
N ARG A 135 -12.64 -4.92 8.96
CA ARG A 135 -12.23 -5.89 9.97
C ARG A 135 -12.86 -7.24 9.65
N THR A 136 -12.04 -8.27 9.66
CA THR A 136 -12.44 -9.67 9.43
C THR A 136 -12.01 -10.52 10.62
N GLY A 137 -12.35 -11.80 10.62
CA GLY A 137 -11.86 -12.76 11.61
C GLY A 137 -10.34 -12.91 11.62
N SER A 138 -9.66 -12.57 10.52
CA SER A 138 -8.20 -12.60 10.38
C SER A 138 -7.52 -11.25 10.61
N GLY A 139 -8.26 -10.20 10.94
CA GLY A 139 -7.77 -8.84 11.15
C GLY A 139 -8.26 -7.86 10.10
N TRP A 140 -7.61 -6.71 10.02
CA TRP A 140 -7.92 -5.69 9.03
C TRP A 140 -7.40 -6.07 7.65
N LEU A 141 -8.22 -5.88 6.60
CA LEU A 141 -7.87 -6.12 5.20
C LEU A 141 -8.29 -4.92 4.35
N PHE A 142 -7.59 -4.70 3.24
CA PHE A 142 -8.02 -3.75 2.22
C PHE A 142 -9.27 -4.28 1.51
N LYS A 143 -10.34 -3.52 1.58
CA LYS A 143 -11.51 -3.67 0.71
C LYS A 143 -11.25 -2.99 -0.63
N ARG A 144 -10.64 -1.82 -0.58
CA ARG A 144 -10.18 -1.06 -1.74
C ARG A 144 -8.91 -0.30 -1.40
N ARG A 145 -7.97 -0.29 -2.31
CA ARG A 145 -6.83 0.62 -2.32
C ARG A 145 -6.80 1.37 -3.63
N THR A 146 -6.87 2.70 -3.58
CA THR A 146 -6.68 3.58 -4.73
C THR A 146 -5.32 4.28 -4.60
N ILE A 147 -4.51 4.16 -5.65
CA ILE A 147 -3.16 4.72 -5.71
C ILE A 147 -3.17 5.90 -6.66
N PHE A 148 -3.08 7.10 -6.12
CA PHE A 148 -2.82 8.32 -6.87
C PHE A 148 -1.31 8.50 -7.05
N ASN A 149 -0.90 8.97 -8.24
CA ASN A 149 0.49 9.19 -8.60
C ASN A 149 0.62 10.58 -9.22
N GLU A 150 1.30 11.48 -8.52
CA GLU A 150 1.44 12.89 -8.93
C GLU A 150 2.34 13.07 -10.17
N MET A 151 3.08 12.02 -10.55
CA MET A 151 3.92 12.03 -11.75
C MET A 151 3.16 11.62 -13.01
N MET A 152 1.89 11.20 -12.90
CA MET A 152 1.07 10.71 -14.01
C MET A 152 -0.21 11.55 -14.15
N ASP A 153 -0.44 12.09 -15.34
CA ASP A 153 -1.62 12.95 -15.58
C ASP A 153 -2.95 12.23 -15.32
N GLU A 154 -3.03 10.94 -15.61
CA GLU A 154 -4.24 10.13 -15.45
C GLU A 154 -4.48 9.69 -14.01
N ARG A 155 -3.50 9.88 -13.13
CA ARG A 155 -3.52 9.39 -11.74
C ARG A 155 -3.31 10.48 -10.71
N LYS A 156 -3.36 11.75 -11.11
CA LYS A 156 -3.28 12.89 -10.18
C LYS A 156 -4.39 12.83 -9.15
N GLY A 157 -4.04 13.16 -7.93
CA GLY A 157 -5.00 13.34 -6.86
C GLY A 157 -5.96 14.51 -7.11
N PRO A 158 -7.00 14.62 -6.28
CA PRO A 158 -7.95 15.72 -6.36
C PRO A 158 -7.25 17.07 -6.12
N ALA A 159 -7.81 18.14 -6.72
CA ALA A 159 -7.28 19.50 -6.54
C ALA A 159 -7.55 20.07 -5.13
N ALA A 160 -8.49 19.50 -4.39
CA ALA A 160 -8.80 19.85 -3.01
C ALA A 160 -8.22 18.80 -2.04
N ASN A 161 -7.95 19.25 -0.81
CA ASN A 161 -7.50 18.32 0.25
C ASN A 161 -8.50 17.16 0.41
N PRO A 162 -8.09 15.90 0.18
CA PRO A 162 -8.97 14.75 0.30
C PRO A 162 -9.22 14.33 1.77
N ALA A 163 -8.42 14.83 2.70
CA ALA A 163 -8.62 14.54 4.12
C ALA A 163 -9.87 15.27 4.62
N TRP A 164 -10.77 14.50 5.23
CA TRP A 164 -12.03 14.95 5.82
C TRP A 164 -11.82 15.85 7.04
#